data_ca182728bb1df796b3915df3f80beb38
#
_entry.id   ca182728bb1df796b3915df3f80beb38
#
_cell.length_a   1.000
_cell.length_b   1.000
_cell.length_c   1.000
_cell.angle_alpha   90.00
_cell.angle_beta   90.00
_cell.angle_gamma   90.00
#
_symmetry.space_group_name_H-M   'P 1'
#
loop_
_entity.id
_entity.type
_entity.pdbx_description
1 polymer ?
#
loop_
_entity_poly.entity_id
_entity_poly.type
_entity_poly.pdbx_seq_one_letter_code
_entity_poly.pdbx_strand_id
1 'polypeptide(L)'
;MIIDGIMDQYQYIEILRTAVRRSADLLFQGRNWTFQQDNDPKHTAINTQRAIHEMQIPLEDWPSQSPDLNPIENLWSILDRSTSDRRCNTKAELWECLQEAWYKLDSSILTKLVESMPRRLNAVIDNKGYPTKY
;
A
#
# COMPACT_ATOMS: atom_id res chain seq x y z
N MET A 1 -7.13 -5.96 -7.81
CA MET A 1 -7.61 -7.36 -7.69
C MET A 1 -8.75 -7.40 -6.67
N ILE A 2 -9.82 -8.10 -6.96
CA ILE A 2 -10.91 -8.32 -6.00
C ILE A 2 -10.55 -9.52 -5.13
N ILE A 3 -10.70 -9.38 -3.82
CA ILE A 3 -10.53 -10.46 -2.84
C ILE A 3 -11.90 -10.99 -2.45
N ASP A 4 -12.10 -12.30 -2.58
CA ASP A 4 -13.30 -12.94 -2.08
C ASP A 4 -13.09 -13.42 -0.63
N GLY A 5 -14.00 -12.99 0.26
CA GLY A 5 -13.89 -13.26 1.69
C GLY A 5 -12.87 -12.38 2.40
N ILE A 6 -12.21 -12.96 3.40
CA ILE A 6 -11.18 -12.30 4.22
C ILE A 6 -9.81 -12.80 3.74
N MET A 7 -8.92 -11.87 3.40
CA MET A 7 -7.56 -12.21 2.99
C MET A 7 -6.80 -12.85 4.15
N ASP A 8 -6.34 -14.07 3.94
CA ASP A 8 -5.44 -14.79 4.84
C ASP A 8 -3.97 -14.69 4.39
N GLN A 9 -3.06 -15.30 5.16
CA GLN A 9 -1.63 -15.34 4.83
C GLN A 9 -1.33 -16.02 3.48
N TYR A 10 -2.09 -17.05 3.09
CA TYR A 10 -1.82 -17.79 1.85
C TYR A 10 -2.24 -17.00 0.62
N GLN A 11 -3.37 -16.33 0.67
CA GLN A 11 -3.79 -15.41 -0.37
C GLN A 11 -2.79 -14.24 -0.49
N TYR A 12 -2.30 -13.73 0.64
CA TYR A 12 -1.28 -12.69 0.64
C TYR A 12 0.04 -13.17 0.00
N ILE A 13 0.52 -14.37 0.33
CA ILE A 13 1.70 -14.97 -0.29
C ILE A 13 1.53 -15.10 -1.81
N GLU A 14 0.35 -15.47 -2.27
CA GLU A 14 0.08 -15.56 -3.71
C GLU A 14 0.13 -14.18 -4.39
N ILE A 15 -0.36 -13.14 -3.74
CA ILE A 15 -0.22 -11.76 -4.21
C ILE A 15 1.26 -11.36 -4.29
N LEU A 16 2.06 -11.67 -3.27
CA LEU A 16 3.49 -11.39 -3.28
C LEU A 16 4.18 -12.08 -4.48
N ARG A 17 3.88 -13.36 -4.73
CA ARG A 17 4.45 -14.12 -5.85
C ARG A 17 4.12 -13.54 -7.21
N THR A 18 2.87 -13.17 -7.39
CA THR A 18 2.35 -12.80 -8.72
C THR A 18 2.55 -11.33 -9.05
N ALA A 19 2.56 -10.46 -8.03
CA ALA A 19 2.53 -9.02 -8.26
C ALA A 19 3.85 -8.31 -7.92
N VAL A 20 4.50 -8.63 -6.79
CA VAL A 20 5.61 -7.79 -6.29
C VAL A 20 6.80 -7.77 -7.24
N ARG A 21 7.32 -8.95 -7.63
CA ARG A 21 8.48 -9.03 -8.52
C ARG A 21 8.18 -8.38 -9.87
N ARG A 22 7.04 -8.71 -10.46
CA ARG A 22 6.62 -8.12 -11.75
C ARG A 22 6.50 -6.60 -11.67
N SER A 23 5.93 -6.09 -10.59
CA SER A 23 5.83 -4.63 -10.38
C SER A 23 7.19 -4.00 -10.20
N ALA A 24 8.09 -4.63 -9.44
CA ALA A 24 9.45 -4.14 -9.25
C ALA A 24 10.23 -4.08 -10.57
N ASP A 25 10.15 -5.11 -11.39
CA ASP A 25 10.83 -5.15 -12.70
C ASP A 25 10.33 -4.03 -13.62
N LEU A 26 9.02 -3.78 -13.62
CA LEU A 26 8.43 -2.71 -14.43
C LEU A 26 8.78 -1.30 -13.92
N LEU A 27 8.75 -1.08 -12.60
CA LEU A 27 8.92 0.24 -12.01
C LEU A 27 10.39 0.63 -11.84
N PHE A 28 11.26 -0.32 -11.51
CA PHE A 28 12.64 -0.02 -11.14
C PHE A 28 13.65 -0.40 -12.22
N GLN A 29 13.30 -1.23 -13.20
CA GLN A 29 14.14 -1.56 -14.37
C GLN A 29 15.58 -1.97 -13.97
N GLY A 30 15.71 -2.85 -12.98
CA GLY A 30 16.99 -3.33 -12.46
C GLY A 30 17.67 -2.43 -11.41
N ARG A 31 17.07 -1.28 -11.06
CA ARG A 31 17.56 -0.45 -9.95
C ARG A 31 17.21 -1.10 -8.61
N ASN A 32 17.93 -0.74 -7.56
CA ASN A 32 17.63 -1.18 -6.20
C ASN A 32 16.24 -0.68 -5.76
N TRP A 33 15.53 -1.53 -5.05
CA TRP A 33 14.22 -1.24 -4.48
C TRP A 33 14.05 -1.98 -3.16
N THR A 34 13.16 -1.51 -2.33
CA THR A 34 12.70 -2.18 -1.12
C THR A 34 11.18 -2.28 -1.13
N PHE A 35 10.67 -3.35 -0.54
CA PHE A 35 9.25 -3.59 -0.41
C PHE A 35 8.82 -3.20 1.01
N GLN A 36 7.82 -2.34 1.09
CA GLN A 36 7.21 -1.93 2.33
C GLN A 36 5.91 -2.67 2.55
N GLN A 37 5.71 -3.18 3.74
CA GLN A 37 4.41 -3.67 4.25
C GLN A 37 4.25 -3.26 5.71
N ASP A 38 3.00 -3.19 6.18
CA ASP A 38 2.72 -2.97 7.60
C ASP A 38 2.86 -4.27 8.41
N ASN A 39 2.64 -4.18 9.72
CA ASN A 39 2.74 -5.31 10.65
C ASN A 39 1.39 -6.04 10.86
N ASP A 40 0.52 -6.07 9.85
CA ASP A 40 -0.69 -6.89 9.89
C ASP A 40 -0.34 -8.37 10.19
N PRO A 41 -1.12 -9.11 10.99
CA PRO A 41 -0.85 -10.50 11.32
C PRO A 41 -0.59 -11.42 10.12
N LYS A 42 -1.27 -11.22 9.00
CA LYS A 42 -1.02 -12.00 7.78
C LYS A 42 0.34 -11.68 7.13
N HIS A 43 0.86 -10.47 7.33
CA HIS A 43 2.17 -10.04 6.80
C HIS A 43 3.32 -10.55 7.68
N THR A 44 3.11 -10.61 8.99
CA THR A 44 4.11 -11.07 9.97
C THR A 44 4.07 -12.56 10.23
N ALA A 45 3.10 -13.29 9.69
CA ALA A 45 2.98 -14.75 9.84
C ALA A 45 4.25 -15.47 9.38
N ILE A 46 4.63 -16.54 10.09
CA ILE A 46 5.86 -17.32 9.82
C ILE A 46 5.94 -17.78 8.36
N ASN A 47 4.83 -18.26 7.79
CA ASN A 47 4.80 -18.71 6.41
C ASN A 47 5.00 -17.55 5.42
N THR A 48 4.46 -16.37 5.72
CA THR A 48 4.65 -15.18 4.89
C THR A 48 6.10 -14.72 4.92
N GLN A 49 6.72 -14.65 6.09
CA GLN A 49 8.13 -14.28 6.23
C GLN A 49 9.06 -15.27 5.51
N ARG A 50 8.76 -16.56 5.60
CA ARG A 50 9.51 -17.59 4.86
C ARG A 50 9.37 -17.38 3.35
N ALA A 51 8.15 -17.15 2.85
CA ALA A 51 7.90 -16.91 1.43
C ALA A 51 8.62 -15.64 0.91
N ILE A 52 8.61 -14.55 1.69
CA ILE A 52 9.35 -13.31 1.37
C ILE A 52 10.84 -13.60 1.23
N HIS A 53 11.41 -14.35 2.18
CA HIS A 53 12.82 -14.75 2.14
C HIS A 53 13.13 -15.64 0.93
N GLU A 54 12.31 -16.66 0.65
CA GLU A 54 12.48 -17.56 -0.51
C GLU A 54 12.38 -16.82 -1.84
N MET A 55 11.51 -15.83 -1.93
CA MET A 55 11.36 -14.95 -3.10
C MET A 55 12.44 -13.86 -3.18
N GLN A 56 13.31 -13.75 -2.18
CA GLN A 56 14.33 -12.71 -2.09
C GLN A 56 13.76 -11.29 -2.27
N ILE A 57 12.61 -11.02 -1.64
CA ILE A 57 12.00 -9.70 -1.62
C ILE A 57 12.74 -8.85 -0.58
N PRO A 58 13.39 -7.75 -0.96
CA PRO A 58 14.08 -6.87 -0.01
C PRO A 58 13.04 -6.09 0.81
N LEU A 59 12.80 -6.56 2.04
CA LEU A 59 11.79 -5.98 2.94
C LEU A 59 12.37 -4.80 3.71
N GLU A 60 11.59 -3.70 3.77
CA GLU A 60 11.87 -2.55 4.64
C GLU A 60 11.40 -2.85 6.06
N ASP A 61 12.22 -2.43 7.04
CA ASP A 61 11.81 -2.45 8.45
C ASP A 61 10.83 -1.30 8.72
N TRP A 62 9.58 -1.65 9.03
CA TRP A 62 8.50 -0.68 9.13
C TRP A 62 7.93 -0.60 10.55
N PRO A 63 7.81 0.62 11.13
CA PRO A 63 7.27 0.78 12.46
C PRO A 63 5.79 0.36 12.52
N SER A 64 5.41 -0.26 13.63
CA SER A 64 4.02 -0.66 13.88
C SER A 64 3.11 0.56 14.01
N GLN A 65 1.86 0.44 13.55
CA GLN A 65 0.81 1.45 13.72
C GLN A 65 1.22 2.85 13.22
N SER A 66 1.84 2.91 12.03
CA SER A 66 2.31 4.16 11.43
C SER A 66 1.62 4.48 10.10
N PRO A 67 0.28 4.61 10.07
CA PRO A 67 -0.44 4.95 8.84
C PRO A 67 -0.09 6.36 8.34
N ASP A 68 0.29 7.27 9.24
CA ASP A 68 0.76 8.62 8.94
C ASP A 68 2.06 8.66 8.13
N LEU A 69 2.88 7.63 8.21
CA LEU A 69 4.06 7.44 7.36
C LEU A 69 3.73 6.77 6.02
N ASN A 70 2.53 6.24 5.83
CA ASN A 70 2.15 5.55 4.61
C ASN A 70 1.34 6.46 3.67
N PRO A 71 1.92 6.97 2.56
CA PRO A 71 1.22 7.88 1.66
C PRO A 71 -0.04 7.27 1.01
N ILE A 72 -0.11 5.94 0.93
CA ILE A 72 -1.24 5.24 0.32
C ILE A 72 -2.56 5.49 1.08
N GLU A 73 -2.52 5.71 2.40
CA GLU A 73 -3.69 5.99 3.21
C GLU A 73 -4.39 7.29 2.79
N ASN A 74 -3.59 8.31 2.46
CA ASN A 74 -4.13 9.55 1.91
C ASN A 74 -4.69 9.35 0.51
N LEU A 75 -4.07 8.47 -0.29
CA LEU A 75 -4.57 8.14 -1.62
C LEU A 75 -5.90 7.40 -1.55
N TRP A 76 -6.05 6.45 -0.63
CA TRP A 76 -7.32 5.78 -0.36
C TRP A 76 -8.42 6.77 0.02
N SER A 77 -8.12 7.75 0.86
CA SER A 77 -9.07 8.81 1.23
C SER A 77 -9.48 9.70 0.05
N ILE A 78 -8.60 9.92 -0.92
CA ILE A 78 -8.90 10.66 -2.15
C ILE A 78 -9.81 9.83 -3.05
N LEU A 79 -9.51 8.55 -3.23
CA LEU A 79 -10.31 7.63 -4.03
C LEU A 79 -11.72 7.46 -3.44
N ASP A 80 -11.82 7.26 -2.13
CA ASP A 80 -13.08 7.13 -1.42
C ASP A 80 -13.97 8.35 -1.66
N ARG A 81 -13.43 9.54 -1.47
CA ARG A 81 -14.16 10.79 -1.76
C ARG A 81 -14.59 10.93 -3.22
N SER A 82 -13.75 10.48 -4.16
CA SER A 82 -14.07 10.58 -5.60
C SER A 82 -15.16 9.59 -6.05
N THR A 83 -15.41 8.57 -5.24
CA THR A 83 -16.41 7.52 -5.52
C THR A 83 -17.64 7.62 -4.59
N SER A 84 -17.62 8.45 -3.55
CA SER A 84 -18.67 8.53 -2.51
C SER A 84 -20.05 8.89 -3.06
N ASP A 85 -20.12 9.71 -4.12
CA ASP A 85 -21.38 10.12 -4.75
C ASP A 85 -21.96 9.04 -5.69
N ARG A 86 -21.19 7.99 -5.96
CA ARG A 86 -21.62 6.90 -6.84
C ARG A 86 -22.27 5.79 -6.01
N ARG A 87 -23.51 5.43 -6.35
CA ARG A 87 -24.17 4.27 -5.76
C ARG A 87 -23.67 2.99 -6.41
N CYS A 88 -22.69 2.36 -5.79
CA CYS A 88 -22.21 1.03 -6.19
C CYS A 88 -22.93 -0.02 -5.33
N ASN A 89 -23.79 -0.82 -5.94
CA ASN A 89 -24.60 -1.82 -5.22
C ASN A 89 -23.93 -3.20 -5.19
N THR A 90 -22.93 -3.42 -6.04
CA THR A 90 -22.19 -4.68 -6.14
C THR A 90 -20.68 -4.46 -6.04
N LYS A 91 -19.94 -5.53 -5.67
CA LYS A 91 -18.47 -5.49 -5.67
C LYS A 91 -17.89 -5.16 -7.05
N ALA A 92 -18.53 -5.65 -8.12
CA ALA A 92 -18.09 -5.40 -9.49
C ALA A 92 -18.24 -3.91 -9.86
N GLU A 93 -19.39 -3.31 -9.57
CA GLU A 93 -19.62 -1.87 -9.79
C GLU A 93 -18.62 -1.02 -8.98
N LEU A 94 -18.38 -1.37 -7.72
CA LEU A 94 -17.40 -0.67 -6.89
C LEU A 94 -15.99 -0.78 -7.49
N TRP A 95 -15.62 -1.97 -7.98
CA TRP A 95 -14.33 -2.19 -8.60
C TRP A 95 -14.14 -1.33 -9.86
N GLU A 96 -15.14 -1.26 -10.72
CA GLU A 96 -15.13 -0.41 -11.91
C GLU A 96 -15.01 1.07 -11.53
N CYS A 97 -15.80 1.52 -10.56
CA CYS A 97 -15.72 2.90 -10.04
C CYS A 97 -14.33 3.24 -9.52
N LEU A 98 -13.72 2.35 -8.74
CA LEU A 98 -12.38 2.54 -8.20
C LEU A 98 -11.30 2.54 -9.28
N GLN A 99 -11.42 1.67 -10.29
CA GLN A 99 -10.49 1.66 -11.42
C GLN A 99 -10.58 2.97 -12.21
N GLU A 100 -11.78 3.44 -12.53
CA GLU A 100 -11.96 4.73 -13.21
C GLU A 100 -11.38 5.90 -12.41
N ALA A 101 -11.64 5.94 -11.09
CA ALA A 101 -11.11 6.96 -10.22
C ALA A 101 -9.56 6.92 -10.16
N TRP A 102 -8.99 5.70 -10.10
CA TRP A 102 -7.55 5.49 -10.13
C TRP A 102 -6.90 6.02 -11.41
N TYR A 103 -7.46 5.70 -12.58
CA TYR A 103 -6.92 6.17 -13.86
C TYR A 103 -7.09 7.67 -14.10
N LYS A 104 -8.03 8.31 -13.38
CA LYS A 104 -8.23 9.77 -13.43
C LYS A 104 -7.37 10.54 -12.43
N LEU A 105 -6.60 9.85 -11.57
CA LEU A 105 -5.72 10.50 -10.63
C LEU A 105 -4.67 11.35 -11.37
N ASP A 106 -4.58 12.62 -10.97
CA ASP A 106 -3.51 13.47 -11.44
C ASP A 106 -2.17 13.03 -10.82
N SER A 107 -1.18 12.81 -11.66
CA SER A 107 0.17 12.43 -11.23
C SER A 107 0.79 13.43 -10.24
N SER A 108 0.39 14.69 -10.28
CA SER A 108 0.82 15.71 -9.32
C SER A 108 0.40 15.39 -7.88
N ILE A 109 -0.71 14.67 -7.69
CA ILE A 109 -1.15 14.18 -6.38
C ILE A 109 -0.13 13.17 -5.84
N LEU A 110 0.26 12.21 -6.67
CA LEU A 110 1.23 11.17 -6.30
C LEU A 110 2.58 11.81 -5.95
N THR A 111 3.05 12.74 -6.77
CA THR A 111 4.29 13.49 -6.53
C THR A 111 4.23 14.22 -5.19
N LYS A 112 3.16 14.97 -4.91
CA LYS A 112 2.98 15.69 -3.64
C LYS A 112 2.94 14.77 -2.43
N LEU A 113 2.34 13.58 -2.55
CA LEU A 113 2.31 12.59 -1.48
C LEU A 113 3.73 12.06 -1.19
N VAL A 114 4.49 11.71 -2.22
CA VAL A 114 5.89 11.25 -2.07
C VAL A 114 6.77 12.37 -1.50
N GLU A 115 6.68 13.58 -2.02
CA GLU A 115 7.42 14.75 -1.53
C GLU A 115 7.03 15.17 -0.12
N SER A 116 5.91 14.70 0.39
CA SER A 116 5.51 14.94 1.78
C SER A 116 6.30 14.10 2.79
N MET A 117 6.95 13.00 2.37
CA MET A 117 7.59 12.03 3.26
C MET A 117 8.63 12.63 4.21
N PRO A 118 9.55 13.53 3.78
CA PRO A 118 10.49 14.15 4.72
C PRO A 118 9.79 14.93 5.84
N ARG A 119 8.69 15.63 5.51
CA ARG A 119 7.90 16.37 6.52
C ARG A 119 7.15 15.44 7.46
N ARG A 120 6.64 14.29 6.97
CA ARG A 120 5.99 13.27 7.80
C ARG A 120 6.96 12.65 8.78
N LEU A 121 8.13 12.25 8.30
CA LEU A 121 9.19 11.70 9.15
C LEU A 121 9.60 12.68 10.26
N ASN A 122 9.83 13.93 9.91
CA ASN A 122 10.15 14.96 10.90
C ASN A 122 9.01 15.14 11.93
N ALA A 123 7.75 15.13 11.47
CA ALA A 123 6.61 15.26 12.38
C ALA A 123 6.51 14.09 13.36
N VAL A 124 6.82 12.87 12.94
CA VAL A 124 6.87 11.70 13.83
C VAL A 124 8.01 11.80 14.83
N ILE A 125 9.20 12.24 14.38
CA ILE A 125 10.36 12.47 15.26
C ILE A 125 10.04 13.54 16.31
N ASP A 126 9.52 14.68 15.88
CA ASP A 126 9.15 15.80 16.76
C ASP A 126 8.07 15.40 17.76
N ASN A 127 7.15 14.52 17.33
CA ASN A 127 6.09 13.98 18.19
C ASN A 127 6.50 12.71 18.95
N LYS A 128 7.80 12.39 19.00
CA LYS A 128 8.37 11.25 19.75
C LYS A 128 7.74 9.90 19.43
N GLY A 129 7.36 9.68 18.16
CA GLY A 129 6.75 8.46 17.69
C GLY A 129 5.23 8.35 17.93
N TYR A 130 4.59 9.37 18.49
CA TYR A 130 3.13 9.41 18.60
C TYR A 130 2.47 9.81 17.27
N PRO A 131 1.17 9.44 17.08
CA PRO A 131 0.44 9.76 15.84
C PRO A 131 0.51 11.23 15.47
N THR A 132 0.62 11.50 14.18
CA THR A 132 0.71 12.85 13.64
C THR A 132 -0.58 13.26 12.90
N LYS A 133 -0.62 14.44 12.33
CA LYS A 133 -1.78 14.94 11.55
C LYS A 133 -1.90 14.36 10.13
N TYR A 134 -0.98 13.51 9.72
CA TYR A 134 -0.94 12.96 8.37
C TYR A 134 -1.76 11.68 8.21
#